data_72ff080aefc5b764c808ad9cb142a938
#
_entry.id   72ff080aefc5b764c808ad9cb142a938
#
_cell.length_a   1.000
_cell.length_b   1.000
_cell.length_c   1.000
_cell.angle_alpha   90.00
_cell.angle_beta   90.00
_cell.angle_gamma   90.00
#
_symmetry.space_group_name_H-M   'P 1'
#
loop_
_entity.id
_entity.type
_entity.pdbx_description
1 polymer ?
#
loop_
_entity_poly.entity_id
_entity_poly.type
_entity_poly.pdbx_seq_one_letter_code
_entity_poly.pdbx_strand_id
1 'polypeptide(L)'
;MRSLSLYSLFSRYRLNSVASRHFSLSAMQSQRPKILVTNNAVNVDRLRQIGDVAVNPKSGVMDRQVLLEMSKNVDAIFCLLTDKIDTELLDNAKNLKVVGTMSVGYEHIDVKECQKRGVAICTTPDVLTETVSELTIALLLATARRIPESINEAKTGGWSEWKPYWLCGKDIRGSTIGIFGMGRIGKSTADKLKVFSPKRIIYNNRSPSCKQYEYVSFHDLLTQSDFLVVCASSNPQTVNIFNEANLRKMKKDAVLVNTSRGNLVSMDDLAKVLSDGHLFAVGLDVTNPEPFPIDHALFKLKNCVILPHISSASIATRDGMANMAMDGIIAGLKGEVSEGMKEFLKK
;
A
#
# COMPACT_ATOMS: atom_id res chain seq x y z
N MET A 1 -55.22 2.23 43.01
CA MET A 1 -55.26 2.44 44.46
C MET A 1 -53.89 2.78 44.99
N ARG A 2 -53.82 3.95 45.64
CA ARG A 2 -52.80 4.48 46.56
C ARG A 2 -51.44 4.83 46.00
N SER A 3 -51.36 6.13 45.69
CA SER A 3 -50.26 7.06 45.87
C SER A 3 -49.66 6.97 47.26
N LEU A 4 -48.37 7.17 47.42
CA LEU A 4 -47.79 7.82 48.60
C LEU A 4 -46.52 8.58 48.18
N SER A 5 -46.63 9.85 48.44
CA SER A 5 -45.67 10.95 48.39
C SER A 5 -44.53 10.72 49.39
N LEU A 6 -43.32 11.11 48.96
CA LEU A 6 -42.22 11.42 49.88
C LEU A 6 -41.56 12.76 49.46
N TYR A 7 -42.25 13.84 49.86
CA TYR A 7 -41.65 15.14 50.12
C TYR A 7 -41.36 15.18 51.63
N SER A 8 -40.11 15.31 52.02
CA SER A 8 -39.58 16.05 53.17
C SER A 8 -38.19 15.49 53.53
N LEU A 9 -37.19 16.25 53.24
CA LEU A 9 -35.90 16.30 53.99
C LEU A 9 -34.91 17.23 53.25
N PHE A 10 -35.27 18.51 53.20
CA PHE A 10 -34.28 19.56 52.94
C PHE A 10 -34.62 20.77 53.75
N SER A 11 -34.14 20.87 54.95
CA SER A 11 -33.94 22.11 55.66
C SER A 11 -32.82 21.98 56.66
N ARG A 12 -31.79 22.74 56.46
CA ARG A 12 -30.70 23.17 57.36
C ARG A 12 -29.30 22.80 56.82
N TYR A 13 -28.80 23.67 55.93
CA TYR A 13 -27.40 24.06 56.04
C TYR A 13 -27.29 25.53 55.66
N ARG A 14 -26.65 26.31 56.54
CA ARG A 14 -26.46 27.75 56.51
C ARG A 14 -25.59 28.16 55.31
N LEU A 15 -26.02 29.22 54.66
CA LEU A 15 -25.21 30.07 53.79
C LEU A 15 -24.02 30.62 54.58
N ASN A 16 -22.83 30.17 54.21
CA ASN A 16 -21.59 30.91 54.46
C ASN A 16 -21.06 31.42 53.13
N SER A 17 -20.98 32.73 53.05
CA SER A 17 -20.40 33.50 51.96
C SER A 17 -19.05 32.96 51.52
N VAL A 18 -18.95 32.49 50.32
CA VAL A 18 -17.71 32.27 49.62
C VAL A 18 -17.71 33.19 48.42
N ALA A 19 -16.72 34.03 48.40
CA ALA A 19 -16.42 35.06 47.43
C ALA A 19 -16.61 34.55 46.01
N SER A 20 -17.35 35.30 45.19
CA SER A 20 -17.39 35.21 43.74
C SER A 20 -15.97 35.31 43.18
N ARG A 21 -15.28 34.20 43.03
CA ARG A 21 -14.16 34.10 42.10
C ARG A 21 -14.79 34.15 40.71
N HIS A 22 -14.66 35.27 40.07
CA HIS A 22 -14.81 35.39 38.62
C HIS A 22 -13.83 34.43 38.02
N PHE A 23 -14.25 33.21 37.67
CA PHE A 23 -13.58 32.43 36.67
C PHE A 23 -13.77 33.20 35.36
N SER A 24 -12.77 33.99 35.03
CA SER A 24 -12.56 34.44 33.68
C SER A 24 -12.47 33.18 32.82
N LEU A 25 -13.53 32.88 32.13
CA LEU A 25 -13.51 32.05 30.91
C LEU A 25 -12.76 32.89 29.87
N SER A 26 -11.42 33.03 30.05
CA SER A 26 -10.57 33.28 28.91
C SER A 26 -10.76 32.04 28.03
N ALA A 27 -11.54 32.23 26.99
CA ALA A 27 -11.62 31.30 25.90
C ALA A 27 -10.17 30.92 25.55
N MET A 28 -9.72 29.73 25.93
CA MET A 28 -8.63 29.07 25.25
C MET A 28 -9.12 29.01 23.80
N GLN A 29 -8.75 29.97 22.99
CA GLN A 29 -8.80 29.85 21.55
C GLN A 29 -7.99 28.59 21.28
N SER A 30 -8.68 27.50 21.05
CA SER A 30 -8.06 26.24 20.66
C SER A 30 -7.28 26.57 19.39
N GLN A 31 -5.97 26.63 19.53
CA GLN A 31 -5.09 26.91 18.40
C GLN A 31 -5.38 25.86 17.35
N ARG A 32 -5.69 26.27 16.13
CA ARG A 32 -6.01 25.36 15.04
C ARG A 32 -4.86 24.37 14.85
N PRO A 33 -5.11 23.08 14.69
CA PRO A 33 -4.05 22.10 14.51
C PRO A 33 -3.22 22.42 13.27
N LYS A 34 -1.92 22.25 13.36
CA LYS A 34 -0.97 22.46 12.26
C LYS A 34 -0.77 21.15 11.53
N ILE A 35 -1.00 21.14 10.24
CA ILE A 35 -0.99 19.94 9.41
C ILE A 35 0.03 20.12 8.28
N LEU A 36 0.99 19.22 8.16
CA LEU A 36 1.91 19.15 7.03
C LEU A 36 1.39 18.17 5.98
N VAL A 37 1.40 18.59 4.71
CA VAL A 37 1.08 17.77 3.54
C VAL A 37 2.32 17.70 2.64
N THR A 38 2.87 16.51 2.46
CA THR A 38 4.17 16.32 1.79
C THR A 38 4.10 16.39 0.26
N ASN A 39 2.89 16.45 -0.31
CA ASN A 39 2.72 16.50 -1.77
C ASN A 39 1.60 17.47 -2.17
N ASN A 40 1.88 18.35 -3.12
CA ASN A 40 0.95 19.40 -3.56
C ASN A 40 -0.05 18.96 -4.65
N ALA A 41 0.05 17.74 -5.15
CA ALA A 41 -0.91 17.22 -6.14
C ALA A 41 -2.22 16.71 -5.48
N VAL A 42 -2.26 16.57 -4.15
CA VAL A 42 -3.44 16.07 -3.43
C VAL A 42 -4.35 17.22 -3.04
N ASN A 43 -5.66 17.11 -3.35
CA ASN A 43 -6.65 18.04 -2.83
C ASN A 43 -6.85 17.81 -1.33
N VAL A 44 -6.52 18.82 -0.53
CA VAL A 44 -6.56 18.77 0.95
C VAL A 44 -7.52 19.80 1.56
N ASP A 45 -8.53 20.24 0.82
CA ASP A 45 -9.48 21.25 1.29
C ASP A 45 -10.21 20.84 2.57
N ARG A 46 -10.44 19.54 2.75
CA ARG A 46 -11.02 18.99 3.99
C ARG A 46 -10.11 19.23 5.21
N LEU A 47 -8.80 19.13 5.04
CA LEU A 47 -7.85 19.44 6.13
C LEU A 47 -7.79 20.95 6.41
N ARG A 48 -7.90 21.81 5.39
CA ARG A 48 -7.93 23.26 5.56
C ARG A 48 -9.13 23.74 6.35
N GLN A 49 -10.24 23.01 6.34
CA GLN A 49 -11.43 23.34 7.14
C GLN A 49 -11.17 23.17 8.64
N ILE A 50 -10.27 22.27 9.03
CA ILE A 50 -10.05 21.92 10.44
C ILE A 50 -8.73 22.44 11.02
N GLY A 51 -7.75 22.81 10.19
CA GLY A 51 -6.42 23.20 10.64
C GLY A 51 -5.69 24.16 9.71
N ASP A 52 -4.52 24.56 10.14
CA ASP A 52 -3.57 25.36 9.35
C ASP A 52 -2.68 24.39 8.56
N VAL A 53 -2.87 24.36 7.24
CA VAL A 53 -2.25 23.38 6.36
C VAL A 53 -1.05 23.99 5.63
N ALA A 54 0.14 23.47 5.91
CA ALA A 54 1.35 23.71 5.12
C ALA A 54 1.51 22.58 4.11
N VAL A 55 1.73 22.93 2.85
CA VAL A 55 1.86 21.97 1.74
C VAL A 55 3.27 22.08 1.15
N ASN A 56 3.83 20.97 0.66
CA ASN A 56 5.09 20.97 -0.09
C ASN A 56 5.08 22.06 -1.15
N PRO A 57 5.98 23.06 -1.10
CA PRO A 57 5.99 24.15 -2.07
C PRO A 57 6.44 23.72 -3.48
N LYS A 58 7.07 22.55 -3.61
CA LYS A 58 7.54 21.98 -4.87
C LYS A 58 6.72 20.77 -5.30
N SER A 59 6.61 20.53 -6.58
CA SER A 59 6.01 19.31 -7.10
C SER A 59 6.94 18.10 -6.87
N GLY A 60 6.34 16.93 -6.67
CA GLY A 60 7.06 15.68 -6.48
C GLY A 60 7.39 15.37 -5.03
N VAL A 61 8.42 14.55 -4.83
CA VAL A 61 8.87 14.10 -3.50
C VAL A 61 9.45 15.28 -2.73
N MET A 62 9.07 15.42 -1.48
CA MET A 62 9.61 16.46 -0.59
C MET A 62 11.06 16.13 -0.23
N ASP A 63 11.95 17.11 -0.37
CA ASP A 63 13.33 16.98 0.08
C ASP A 63 13.39 16.64 1.56
N ARG A 64 14.33 15.77 1.97
CA ARG A 64 14.43 15.28 3.35
C ARG A 64 14.66 16.43 4.36
N GLN A 65 15.51 17.40 4.04
CA GLN A 65 15.80 18.50 4.97
C GLN A 65 14.58 19.43 5.09
N VAL A 66 13.89 19.66 3.98
CA VAL A 66 12.62 20.43 3.98
C VAL A 66 11.55 19.71 4.79
N LEU A 67 11.42 18.38 4.65
CA LEU A 67 10.48 17.57 5.44
C LEU A 67 10.79 17.69 6.95
N LEU A 68 12.04 17.56 7.34
CA LEU A 68 12.46 17.70 8.75
C LEU A 68 12.19 19.10 9.28
N GLU A 69 12.47 20.14 8.50
CA GLU A 69 12.23 21.53 8.93
C GLU A 69 10.72 21.83 9.05
N MET A 70 9.92 21.44 8.05
CA MET A 70 8.49 21.68 8.07
C MET A 70 7.72 20.79 9.06
N SER A 71 8.30 19.68 9.51
CA SER A 71 7.70 18.82 10.53
C SER A 71 7.79 19.37 11.96
N LYS A 72 8.62 20.40 12.18
CA LYS A 72 8.69 21.07 13.48
C LYS A 72 7.35 21.68 13.86
N ASN A 73 6.88 21.41 15.06
CA ASN A 73 5.65 22.00 15.62
C ASN A 73 4.35 21.67 14.85
N VAL A 74 4.29 20.57 14.08
CA VAL A 74 3.04 20.11 13.47
C VAL A 74 2.32 19.09 14.36
N ASP A 75 1.00 19.08 14.31
CA ASP A 75 0.13 18.14 15.03
C ASP A 75 -0.18 16.91 14.17
N ALA A 76 -0.15 17.04 12.83
CA ALA A 76 -0.41 15.94 11.90
C ALA A 76 0.45 16.03 10.64
N ILE A 77 0.74 14.87 10.05
CA ILE A 77 1.42 14.75 8.75
C ILE A 77 0.57 13.90 7.82
N PHE A 78 0.25 14.44 6.64
CA PHE A 78 -0.22 13.68 5.49
C PHE A 78 0.99 13.36 4.61
N CYS A 79 1.32 12.08 4.45
CA CYS A 79 2.51 11.65 3.70
C CYS A 79 2.20 10.62 2.60
N LEU A 80 3.18 10.41 1.74
CA LEU A 80 3.21 9.37 0.72
C LEU A 80 4.23 8.29 1.09
N LEU A 81 4.22 7.19 0.34
CA LEU A 81 5.16 6.07 0.55
C LEU A 81 6.65 6.44 0.32
N THR A 82 6.93 7.59 -0.27
CA THR A 82 8.27 8.13 -0.50
C THR A 82 8.82 8.91 0.69
N ASP A 83 7.99 9.25 1.67
CA ASP A 83 8.36 10.07 2.81
C ASP A 83 8.77 9.21 4.00
N LYS A 84 9.98 9.35 4.48
CA LYS A 84 10.48 8.54 5.59
C LYS A 84 10.09 9.16 6.94
N ILE A 85 9.19 8.47 7.66
CA ILE A 85 8.72 8.82 9.01
C ILE A 85 9.49 7.97 10.02
N ASP A 86 10.72 8.36 10.31
CA ASP A 86 11.64 7.66 11.19
C ASP A 86 11.87 8.40 12.51
N THR A 87 12.73 7.84 13.35
CA THR A 87 13.10 8.43 14.65
C THR A 87 13.58 9.87 14.51
N GLU A 88 14.40 10.19 13.49
CA GLU A 88 14.90 11.55 13.25
C GLU A 88 13.77 12.56 13.01
N LEU A 89 12.79 12.20 12.17
CA LEU A 89 11.62 13.04 11.94
C LEU A 89 10.79 13.19 13.21
N LEU A 90 10.55 12.08 13.91
CA LEU A 90 9.76 12.08 15.14
C LEU A 90 10.44 12.87 16.28
N ASP A 91 11.77 12.95 16.29
CA ASP A 91 12.52 13.81 17.22
C ASP A 91 12.31 15.30 16.95
N ASN A 92 12.12 15.67 15.67
CA ASN A 92 11.79 17.05 15.28
C ASN A 92 10.31 17.39 15.52
N ALA A 93 9.39 16.46 15.25
CA ALA A 93 7.95 16.65 15.29
C ALA A 93 7.34 16.33 16.67
N LYS A 94 7.80 16.99 17.72
CA LYS A 94 7.43 16.68 19.11
C LYS A 94 5.95 16.83 19.45
N ASN A 95 5.21 17.62 18.67
CA ASN A 95 3.77 17.84 18.87
C ASN A 95 2.91 16.86 18.03
N LEU A 96 3.55 15.99 17.24
CA LEU A 96 2.87 15.11 16.29
C LEU A 96 1.95 14.12 17.01
N LYS A 97 0.69 14.08 16.60
CA LYS A 97 -0.37 13.23 17.15
C LYS A 97 -0.77 12.11 16.18
N VAL A 98 -0.67 12.38 14.87
CA VAL A 98 -1.12 11.44 13.84
C VAL A 98 -0.35 11.59 12.53
N VAL A 99 -0.07 10.45 11.90
CA VAL A 99 0.44 10.33 10.53
C VAL A 99 -0.61 9.62 9.69
N GLY A 100 -1.11 10.26 8.64
CA GLY A 100 -1.95 9.67 7.61
C GLY A 100 -1.12 9.43 6.36
N THR A 101 -0.95 8.17 5.95
CA THR A 101 -0.24 7.84 4.70
C THR A 101 -1.20 7.41 3.61
N MET A 102 -1.03 7.96 2.40
CA MET A 102 -1.82 7.59 1.23
C MET A 102 -1.32 6.26 0.63
N SER A 103 -1.25 5.22 1.46
CA SER A 103 -0.79 3.89 1.08
C SER A 103 -1.35 2.81 2.01
N VAL A 104 -1.37 1.55 1.54
CA VAL A 104 -1.63 0.38 2.39
C VAL A 104 -0.36 -0.05 3.12
N GLY A 105 0.76 -0.08 2.41
CA GLY A 105 2.04 -0.38 3.02
C GLY A 105 2.56 0.79 3.84
N TYR A 106 3.30 0.47 4.88
CA TYR A 106 3.80 1.43 5.86
C TYR A 106 5.27 1.22 6.22
N GLU A 107 6.03 0.59 5.33
CA GLU A 107 7.46 0.31 5.51
C GLU A 107 8.31 1.57 5.68
N HIS A 108 7.80 2.71 5.22
CA HIS A 108 8.40 4.03 5.36
C HIS A 108 8.13 4.70 6.73
N ILE A 109 7.32 4.05 7.59
CA ILE A 109 6.95 4.57 8.93
C ILE A 109 7.54 3.67 10.02
N ASP A 110 8.28 4.25 10.96
CA ASP A 110 8.69 3.55 12.17
C ASP A 110 7.50 3.40 13.12
N VAL A 111 6.75 2.32 12.93
CA VAL A 111 5.54 2.02 13.71
C VAL A 111 5.83 1.91 15.20
N LYS A 112 6.95 1.28 15.57
CA LYS A 112 7.32 1.09 16.98
C LYS A 112 7.59 2.41 17.67
N GLU A 113 8.33 3.28 17.02
CA GLU A 113 8.66 4.58 17.59
C GLU A 113 7.43 5.51 17.62
N CYS A 114 6.56 5.46 16.61
CA CYS A 114 5.26 6.15 16.64
C CYS A 114 4.41 5.70 17.84
N GLN A 115 4.26 4.37 18.04
CA GLN A 115 3.48 3.81 19.15
C GLN A 115 4.06 4.23 20.51
N LYS A 116 5.39 4.19 20.69
CA LYS A 116 6.08 4.62 21.90
C LYS A 116 5.80 6.09 22.24
N ARG A 117 5.63 6.93 21.22
CA ARG A 117 5.35 8.38 21.38
C ARG A 117 3.85 8.71 21.39
N GLY A 118 2.98 7.72 21.26
CA GLY A 118 1.53 7.93 21.18
C GLY A 118 1.07 8.59 19.88
N VAL A 119 1.87 8.50 18.81
CA VAL A 119 1.52 8.97 17.47
C VAL A 119 0.65 7.92 16.77
N ALA A 120 -0.57 8.29 16.43
CA ALA A 120 -1.48 7.42 15.67
C ALA A 120 -1.03 7.30 14.22
N ILE A 121 -1.23 6.12 13.61
CA ILE A 121 -0.92 5.87 12.20
C ILE A 121 -2.21 5.49 11.49
N CYS A 122 -2.47 6.10 10.33
CA CYS A 122 -3.58 5.76 9.45
C CYS A 122 -3.05 5.40 8.06
N THR A 123 -3.41 4.21 7.57
CA THR A 123 -3.17 3.73 6.20
C THR A 123 -4.48 3.72 5.41
N THR A 124 -4.45 3.25 4.16
CA THR A 124 -5.62 3.23 3.27
C THR A 124 -6.01 1.79 2.86
N PRO A 125 -6.36 0.91 3.82
CA PRO A 125 -6.76 -0.45 3.52
C PRO A 125 -8.06 -0.49 2.71
N ASP A 126 -8.27 -1.59 1.99
CA ASP A 126 -9.46 -1.94 1.21
C ASP A 126 -9.71 -1.08 -0.03
N VAL A 127 -9.61 0.24 0.06
CA VAL A 127 -9.98 1.20 -1.00
C VAL A 127 -9.31 0.93 -2.34
N LEU A 128 -8.09 0.37 -2.34
CA LEU A 128 -7.33 0.08 -3.57
C LEU A 128 -7.37 -1.41 -3.98
N THR A 129 -8.03 -2.28 -3.22
CA THR A 129 -7.97 -3.73 -3.44
C THR A 129 -8.39 -4.13 -4.85
N GLU A 130 -9.51 -3.61 -5.33
CA GLU A 130 -10.06 -3.94 -6.65
C GLU A 130 -9.17 -3.40 -7.78
N THR A 131 -8.74 -2.16 -7.69
CA THR A 131 -7.89 -1.52 -8.70
C THR A 131 -6.53 -2.19 -8.84
N VAL A 132 -5.90 -2.54 -7.71
CA VAL A 132 -4.62 -3.27 -7.72
C VAL A 132 -4.80 -4.67 -8.32
N SER A 133 -5.89 -5.38 -7.99
CA SER A 133 -6.15 -6.69 -8.57
C SER A 133 -6.42 -6.62 -10.09
N GLU A 134 -7.08 -5.56 -10.57
CA GLU A 134 -7.30 -5.33 -11.99
C GLU A 134 -5.99 -5.08 -12.74
N LEU A 135 -5.13 -4.19 -12.23
CA LEU A 135 -3.82 -3.96 -12.86
C LEU A 135 -2.94 -5.22 -12.80
N THR A 136 -3.01 -5.99 -11.72
CA THR A 136 -2.28 -7.27 -11.61
C THR A 136 -2.65 -8.21 -12.76
N ILE A 137 -3.94 -8.32 -13.08
CA ILE A 137 -4.42 -9.14 -14.20
C ILE A 137 -4.01 -8.53 -15.54
N ALA A 138 -4.14 -7.22 -15.70
CA ALA A 138 -3.72 -6.54 -16.91
C ALA A 138 -2.23 -6.74 -17.18
N LEU A 139 -1.38 -6.60 -16.15
CA LEU A 139 0.06 -6.85 -16.24
C LEU A 139 0.36 -8.33 -16.54
N LEU A 140 -0.35 -9.27 -15.90
CA LEU A 140 -0.19 -10.70 -16.15
C LEU A 140 -0.52 -11.02 -17.61
N LEU A 141 -1.63 -10.53 -18.14
CA LEU A 141 -2.03 -10.74 -19.54
C LEU A 141 -1.05 -10.05 -20.51
N ALA A 142 -0.65 -8.81 -20.22
CA ALA A 142 0.30 -8.07 -21.05
C ALA A 142 1.66 -8.80 -21.14
N THR A 143 2.13 -9.32 -20.02
CA THR A 143 3.38 -10.08 -19.90
C THR A 143 3.26 -11.45 -20.59
N ALA A 144 2.23 -12.22 -20.30
CA ALA A 144 2.01 -13.56 -20.83
C ALA A 144 1.80 -13.54 -22.35
N ARG A 145 1.17 -12.50 -22.89
CA ARG A 145 0.82 -12.36 -24.32
C ARG A 145 1.82 -11.48 -25.09
N ARG A 146 2.94 -11.09 -24.48
CA ARG A 146 4.01 -10.28 -25.09
C ARG A 146 3.49 -8.97 -25.67
N ILE A 147 2.49 -8.33 -25.03
CA ILE A 147 1.81 -7.15 -25.56
C ILE A 147 2.77 -5.97 -25.76
N PRO A 148 3.66 -5.59 -24.80
CA PRO A 148 4.58 -4.47 -24.99
C PRO A 148 5.56 -4.70 -26.15
N GLU A 149 6.08 -5.91 -26.30
CA GLU A 149 6.94 -6.28 -27.42
C GLU A 149 6.18 -6.19 -28.75
N SER A 150 4.94 -6.70 -28.81
CA SER A 150 4.10 -6.65 -30.00
C SER A 150 3.78 -5.20 -30.42
N ILE A 151 3.52 -4.32 -29.43
CA ILE A 151 3.32 -2.88 -29.68
C ILE A 151 4.59 -2.24 -30.26
N ASN A 152 5.75 -2.59 -29.73
CA ASN A 152 7.02 -2.08 -30.24
C ASN A 152 7.27 -2.54 -31.67
N GLU A 153 7.11 -3.83 -31.97
CA GLU A 153 7.26 -4.37 -33.33
C GLU A 153 6.32 -3.67 -34.35
N ALA A 154 5.06 -3.43 -33.95
CA ALA A 154 4.11 -2.71 -34.79
C ALA A 154 4.54 -1.24 -35.05
N LYS A 155 5.05 -0.54 -34.03
CA LYS A 155 5.46 0.87 -34.13
C LYS A 155 6.77 1.06 -34.89
N THR A 156 7.68 0.10 -34.84
CA THR A 156 9.03 0.19 -35.44
C THR A 156 9.15 -0.48 -36.80
N GLY A 157 8.04 -0.96 -37.37
CA GLY A 157 8.04 -1.59 -38.69
C GLY A 157 8.49 -3.05 -38.71
N GLY A 158 8.65 -3.70 -37.57
CA GLY A 158 8.96 -5.13 -37.48
C GLY A 158 7.83 -6.03 -37.95
N TRP A 159 6.60 -5.49 -37.99
CA TRP A 159 5.44 -6.20 -38.56
C TRP A 159 5.36 -6.00 -40.07
N SER A 160 6.06 -6.87 -40.81
CA SER A 160 6.05 -6.86 -42.28
C SER A 160 5.00 -7.80 -42.88
N GLU A 161 4.70 -8.92 -42.21
CA GLU A 161 3.76 -9.94 -42.67
C GLU A 161 3.19 -10.73 -41.50
N TRP A 162 2.09 -11.46 -41.71
CA TRP A 162 1.57 -12.41 -40.73
C TRP A 162 2.42 -13.69 -40.69
N LYS A 163 2.86 -14.10 -39.50
CA LYS A 163 3.68 -15.31 -39.24
C LYS A 163 3.01 -16.21 -38.21
N PRO A 164 2.84 -17.53 -38.48
CA PRO A 164 2.06 -18.44 -37.63
C PRO A 164 2.51 -18.50 -36.16
N TYR A 165 3.81 -18.40 -35.86
CA TYR A 165 4.36 -18.56 -34.53
C TYR A 165 5.08 -17.30 -34.04
N TRP A 166 4.89 -16.16 -34.70
CA TRP A 166 5.51 -14.89 -34.29
C TRP A 166 4.79 -14.31 -33.10
N LEU A 167 5.52 -13.89 -32.08
CA LEU A 167 5.05 -13.29 -30.85
C LEU A 167 4.02 -14.14 -30.08
N CYS A 168 4.05 -15.46 -30.23
CA CYS A 168 3.21 -16.35 -29.45
C CYS A 168 3.50 -16.20 -27.96
N GLY A 169 2.44 -16.16 -27.17
CA GLY A 169 2.46 -16.10 -25.71
C GLY A 169 1.86 -17.34 -25.09
N LYS A 170 1.45 -17.21 -23.81
CA LYS A 170 0.84 -18.27 -23.01
C LYS A 170 -0.61 -17.95 -22.66
N ASP A 171 -1.44 -18.98 -22.62
CA ASP A 171 -2.84 -18.91 -22.21
C ASP A 171 -2.99 -19.25 -20.73
N ILE A 172 -3.89 -18.53 -20.05
CA ILE A 172 -4.26 -18.82 -18.66
C ILE A 172 -5.16 -20.08 -18.60
N ARG A 173 -5.98 -20.30 -19.59
CA ARG A 173 -6.89 -21.44 -19.65
C ARG A 173 -6.11 -22.76 -19.49
N GLY A 174 -6.58 -23.62 -18.57
CA GLY A 174 -5.98 -24.92 -18.31
C GLY A 174 -4.67 -24.88 -17.51
N SER A 175 -4.17 -23.69 -17.14
CA SER A 175 -2.93 -23.52 -16.38
C SER A 175 -3.14 -23.63 -14.87
N THR A 176 -2.05 -23.78 -14.11
CA THR A 176 -2.02 -23.61 -12.65
C THR A 176 -1.58 -22.19 -12.33
N ILE A 177 -2.42 -21.46 -11.60
CA ILE A 177 -2.10 -20.11 -11.10
C ILE A 177 -1.68 -20.22 -9.64
N GLY A 178 -0.50 -19.76 -9.30
CA GLY A 178 -0.01 -19.61 -7.93
C GLY A 178 -0.18 -18.19 -7.43
N ILE A 179 -0.65 -18.02 -6.20
CA ILE A 179 -0.74 -16.73 -5.50
C ILE A 179 0.15 -16.78 -4.26
N PHE A 180 1.21 -16.00 -4.26
CA PHE A 180 2.02 -15.80 -3.06
C PHE A 180 1.47 -14.60 -2.28
N GLY A 181 0.76 -14.88 -1.18
CA GLY A 181 0.06 -13.85 -0.39
C GLY A 181 -1.45 -13.79 -0.69
N MET A 182 -2.25 -14.68 -0.09
CA MET A 182 -3.73 -14.72 -0.21
C MET A 182 -4.39 -13.78 0.80
N GLY A 183 -3.98 -12.50 0.80
CA GLY A 183 -4.66 -11.41 1.50
C GLY A 183 -5.85 -10.86 0.69
N ARG A 184 -6.31 -9.65 1.00
CA ARG A 184 -7.42 -8.99 0.27
C ARG A 184 -7.17 -8.90 -1.23
N ILE A 185 -6.00 -8.38 -1.64
CA ILE A 185 -5.61 -8.23 -3.05
C ILE A 185 -5.45 -9.60 -3.71
N GLY A 186 -4.70 -10.53 -3.08
CA GLY A 186 -4.49 -11.87 -3.64
C GLY A 186 -5.82 -12.62 -3.85
N LYS A 187 -6.76 -12.49 -2.90
CA LYS A 187 -8.09 -13.10 -3.02
C LYS A 187 -8.90 -12.46 -4.14
N SER A 188 -8.95 -11.13 -4.23
CA SER A 188 -9.65 -10.42 -5.31
C SER A 188 -9.06 -10.77 -6.67
N THR A 189 -7.72 -10.86 -6.78
CA THR A 189 -7.04 -11.31 -8.01
C THR A 189 -7.40 -12.75 -8.36
N ALA A 190 -7.37 -13.67 -7.40
CA ALA A 190 -7.73 -15.07 -7.62
C ALA A 190 -9.19 -15.23 -8.05
N ASP A 191 -10.12 -14.50 -7.40
CA ASP A 191 -11.55 -14.52 -7.74
C ASP A 191 -11.80 -14.05 -9.18
N LYS A 192 -11.12 -13.00 -9.65
CA LYS A 192 -11.21 -12.50 -11.03
C LYS A 192 -10.56 -13.45 -12.04
N LEU A 193 -9.45 -14.09 -11.69
CA LEU A 193 -8.74 -15.00 -12.59
C LEU A 193 -9.52 -16.29 -12.91
N LYS A 194 -10.51 -16.67 -12.10
CA LYS A 194 -11.39 -17.82 -12.36
C LYS A 194 -12.07 -17.76 -13.72
N VAL A 195 -12.47 -16.58 -14.18
CA VAL A 195 -13.20 -16.41 -15.45
C VAL A 195 -12.36 -16.81 -16.67
N PHE A 196 -11.02 -16.86 -16.53
CA PHE A 196 -10.11 -17.34 -17.57
C PHE A 196 -9.97 -18.87 -17.60
N SER A 197 -10.77 -19.60 -16.82
CA SER A 197 -10.81 -21.07 -16.79
C SER A 197 -9.45 -21.74 -16.56
N PRO A 198 -8.67 -21.31 -15.53
CA PRO A 198 -7.46 -22.05 -15.15
C PRO A 198 -7.82 -23.46 -14.69
N LYS A 199 -6.89 -24.41 -14.77
CA LYS A 199 -7.06 -25.77 -14.24
C LYS A 199 -7.26 -25.74 -12.71
N ARG A 200 -6.48 -24.90 -12.02
CA ARG A 200 -6.59 -24.66 -10.56
C ARG A 200 -5.89 -23.38 -10.17
N ILE A 201 -6.27 -22.87 -8.98
CA ILE A 201 -5.59 -21.76 -8.31
C ILE A 201 -5.09 -22.27 -6.96
N ILE A 202 -3.78 -22.19 -6.74
CA ILE A 202 -3.09 -22.57 -5.52
C ILE A 202 -2.51 -21.35 -4.84
N TYR A 203 -2.30 -21.38 -3.53
CA TYR A 203 -1.71 -20.26 -2.83
C TYR A 203 -0.79 -20.68 -1.68
N ASN A 204 0.10 -19.75 -1.31
CA ASN A 204 0.91 -19.85 -0.11
C ASN A 204 0.78 -18.60 0.75
N ASN A 205 0.69 -18.80 2.06
CA ASN A 205 0.74 -17.82 3.14
C ASN A 205 1.53 -18.42 4.31
N ARG A 206 1.79 -17.63 5.37
CA ARG A 206 2.36 -18.15 6.63
C ARG A 206 1.52 -19.28 7.23
N SER A 207 0.20 -19.22 7.04
CA SER A 207 -0.76 -20.24 7.44
C SER A 207 -1.95 -20.27 6.48
N PRO A 208 -2.71 -21.38 6.40
CA PRO A 208 -3.93 -21.42 5.61
C PRO A 208 -4.90 -20.31 6.03
N SER A 209 -5.37 -19.50 5.07
CA SER A 209 -6.23 -18.35 5.32
C SER A 209 -7.50 -18.31 4.47
N CYS A 210 -7.58 -19.13 3.42
CA CYS A 210 -8.69 -19.12 2.47
C CYS A 210 -9.10 -20.55 2.10
N LYS A 211 -10.30 -20.96 2.51
CA LYS A 211 -10.84 -22.31 2.23
C LYS A 211 -11.27 -22.51 0.77
N GLN A 212 -11.41 -21.43 0.01
CA GLN A 212 -11.91 -21.45 -1.37
C GLN A 212 -10.84 -21.91 -2.36
N TYR A 213 -9.58 -21.79 -2.00
CA TYR A 213 -8.41 -22.11 -2.82
C TYR A 213 -7.51 -23.12 -2.12
N GLU A 214 -6.72 -23.85 -2.89
CA GLU A 214 -5.81 -24.87 -2.39
C GLU A 214 -4.57 -24.22 -1.76
N TYR A 215 -4.35 -24.44 -0.47
CA TYR A 215 -3.12 -24.05 0.23
C TYR A 215 -2.02 -25.04 -0.04
N VAL A 216 -0.84 -24.55 -0.41
CA VAL A 216 0.33 -25.37 -0.67
C VAL A 216 1.57 -24.82 0.04
N SER A 217 2.62 -25.65 0.14
CA SER A 217 3.93 -25.19 0.60
C SER A 217 4.53 -24.15 -0.37
N PHE A 218 5.49 -23.36 0.10
CA PHE A 218 6.18 -22.40 -0.80
C PHE A 218 6.92 -23.14 -1.92
N HIS A 219 7.49 -24.30 -1.62
CA HIS A 219 8.15 -25.16 -2.64
C HIS A 219 7.14 -25.60 -3.70
N ASP A 220 5.98 -26.12 -3.30
CA ASP A 220 4.94 -26.56 -4.23
C ASP A 220 4.37 -25.40 -5.05
N LEU A 221 4.24 -24.21 -4.43
CA LEU A 221 3.83 -23.03 -5.15
C LEU A 221 4.79 -22.73 -6.31
N LEU A 222 6.10 -22.77 -6.07
CA LEU A 222 7.10 -22.53 -7.10
C LEU A 222 7.07 -23.60 -8.20
N THR A 223 7.07 -24.87 -7.82
CA THR A 223 7.23 -25.99 -8.77
C THR A 223 5.98 -26.27 -9.59
N GLN A 224 4.81 -25.89 -9.12
CA GLN A 224 3.52 -26.21 -9.76
C GLN A 224 2.90 -25.06 -10.54
N SER A 225 3.32 -23.81 -10.31
CA SER A 225 2.74 -22.64 -10.97
C SER A 225 3.22 -22.47 -12.40
N ASP A 226 2.27 -22.31 -13.33
CA ASP A 226 2.52 -21.82 -14.69
C ASP A 226 2.55 -20.28 -14.69
N PHE A 227 1.73 -19.68 -13.83
CA PHE A 227 1.67 -18.25 -13.56
C PHE A 227 1.79 -18.05 -12.06
N LEU A 228 2.74 -17.25 -11.61
CA LEU A 228 2.92 -16.92 -10.21
C LEU A 228 2.70 -15.42 -9.99
N VAL A 229 1.70 -15.09 -9.16
CA VAL A 229 1.36 -13.72 -8.80
C VAL A 229 1.80 -13.45 -7.35
N VAL A 230 2.58 -12.38 -7.16
CA VAL A 230 3.10 -11.96 -5.86
C VAL A 230 2.22 -10.83 -5.30
N CYS A 231 1.52 -11.13 -4.20
CA CYS A 231 0.62 -10.22 -3.47
C CYS A 231 0.95 -10.14 -1.97
N ALA A 232 2.09 -10.66 -1.54
CA ALA A 232 2.49 -10.68 -0.14
C ALA A 232 3.09 -9.35 0.31
N SER A 233 2.95 -9.01 1.59
CA SER A 233 3.64 -7.87 2.20
C SER A 233 5.12 -8.19 2.42
N SER A 234 5.94 -7.13 2.44
CA SER A 234 7.36 -7.23 2.79
C SER A 234 7.55 -7.36 4.31
N ASN A 235 8.41 -8.28 4.70
CA ASN A 235 8.88 -8.46 6.07
C ASN A 235 10.22 -9.22 6.03
N PRO A 236 10.95 -9.37 7.15
CA PRO A 236 12.26 -10.03 7.16
C PRO A 236 12.29 -11.46 6.57
N GLN A 237 11.17 -12.19 6.57
CA GLN A 237 11.07 -13.54 6.02
C GLN A 237 10.76 -13.56 4.51
N THR A 238 10.26 -12.43 3.96
CA THR A 238 9.87 -12.33 2.55
C THR A 238 10.82 -11.50 1.70
N VAL A 239 11.71 -10.70 2.31
CA VAL A 239 12.74 -9.96 1.56
C VAL A 239 13.62 -10.93 0.79
N ASN A 240 13.80 -10.68 -0.52
CA ASN A 240 14.55 -11.50 -1.47
C ASN A 240 14.17 -13.00 -1.44
N ILE A 241 12.90 -13.30 -1.11
CA ILE A 241 12.42 -14.68 -1.14
C ILE A 241 12.45 -15.26 -2.55
N PHE A 242 12.28 -14.41 -3.57
CA PHE A 242 12.46 -14.75 -4.99
C PHE A 242 13.89 -14.41 -5.43
N ASN A 243 14.87 -15.13 -4.86
CA ASN A 243 16.26 -15.14 -5.28
C ASN A 243 16.52 -16.17 -6.39
N GLU A 244 17.72 -16.21 -6.94
CA GLU A 244 18.08 -17.13 -8.04
C GLU A 244 17.72 -18.59 -7.72
N ALA A 245 18.05 -19.06 -6.51
CA ALA A 245 17.80 -20.45 -6.11
C ALA A 245 16.30 -20.80 -6.10
N ASN A 246 15.43 -19.88 -5.70
CA ASN A 246 13.98 -20.07 -5.69
C ASN A 246 13.34 -19.82 -7.05
N LEU A 247 13.82 -18.82 -7.82
CA LEU A 247 13.37 -18.58 -9.19
C LEU A 247 13.65 -19.79 -10.09
N ARG A 248 14.80 -20.44 -9.94
CA ARG A 248 15.14 -21.66 -10.71
C ARG A 248 14.33 -22.90 -10.32
N LYS A 249 13.61 -22.90 -9.21
CA LYS A 249 12.64 -23.96 -8.87
C LYS A 249 11.30 -23.79 -9.57
N MET A 250 11.00 -22.61 -10.09
CA MET A 250 9.80 -22.39 -10.89
C MET A 250 9.87 -23.21 -12.18
N LYS A 251 8.71 -23.48 -12.79
CA LYS A 251 8.68 -24.13 -14.10
C LYS A 251 9.48 -23.30 -15.11
N LYS A 252 10.20 -23.99 -15.98
CA LYS A 252 11.11 -23.39 -16.96
C LYS A 252 10.46 -22.37 -17.88
N ASP A 253 9.18 -22.39 -18.04
CA ASP A 253 8.44 -21.46 -18.89
C ASP A 253 7.34 -20.69 -18.12
N ALA A 254 7.49 -20.59 -16.81
CA ALA A 254 6.55 -19.87 -15.97
C ALA A 254 6.59 -18.36 -16.23
N VAL A 255 5.46 -17.71 -15.94
CA VAL A 255 5.32 -16.24 -15.88
C VAL A 255 5.25 -15.80 -14.43
N LEU A 256 6.07 -14.83 -14.04
CA LEU A 256 6.05 -14.21 -12.71
C LEU A 256 5.50 -12.79 -12.81
N VAL A 257 4.59 -12.41 -11.91
CA VAL A 257 4.09 -11.03 -11.80
C VAL A 257 4.17 -10.54 -10.37
N ASN A 258 4.73 -9.34 -10.16
CA ASN A 258 4.82 -8.72 -8.84
C ASN A 258 4.21 -7.31 -8.86
N THR A 259 3.11 -7.13 -8.12
CA THR A 259 2.41 -5.86 -7.88
C THR A 259 2.33 -5.52 -6.39
N SER A 260 3.20 -6.13 -5.59
CA SER A 260 3.19 -5.95 -4.12
C SER A 260 4.36 -5.09 -3.63
N ARG A 261 5.55 -5.68 -3.51
CA ARG A 261 6.78 -4.96 -3.09
C ARG A 261 7.97 -5.46 -3.90
N GLY A 262 8.79 -4.51 -4.38
CA GLY A 262 9.97 -4.82 -5.19
C GLY A 262 11.01 -5.66 -4.45
N ASN A 263 11.22 -5.40 -3.18
CA ASN A 263 12.22 -6.09 -2.36
C ASN A 263 11.90 -7.57 -2.03
N LEU A 264 10.76 -8.10 -2.47
CA LEU A 264 10.49 -9.54 -2.40
C LEU A 264 11.31 -10.31 -3.45
N VAL A 265 11.71 -9.63 -4.51
CA VAL A 265 12.44 -10.19 -5.65
C VAL A 265 13.86 -9.60 -5.69
N SER A 266 14.86 -10.45 -5.75
CA SER A 266 16.24 -10.03 -6.07
C SER A 266 16.32 -9.66 -7.54
N MET A 267 16.46 -8.36 -7.85
CA MET A 267 16.40 -7.85 -9.23
C MET A 267 17.56 -8.37 -10.09
N ASP A 268 18.77 -8.47 -9.52
CA ASP A 268 19.94 -9.01 -10.23
C ASP A 268 19.80 -10.51 -10.50
N ASP A 269 19.30 -11.28 -9.53
CA ASP A 269 19.06 -12.72 -9.72
C ASP A 269 17.96 -12.96 -10.76
N LEU A 270 16.90 -12.13 -10.72
CA LEU A 270 15.84 -12.17 -11.72
C LEU A 270 16.37 -11.88 -13.13
N ALA A 271 17.27 -10.90 -13.28
CA ALA A 271 17.87 -10.58 -14.57
C ALA A 271 18.66 -11.76 -15.14
N LYS A 272 19.44 -12.48 -14.30
CA LYS A 272 20.17 -13.69 -14.71
C LYS A 272 19.21 -14.79 -15.16
N VAL A 273 18.23 -15.14 -14.32
CA VAL A 273 17.28 -16.23 -14.58
C VAL A 273 16.45 -15.98 -15.82
N LEU A 274 16.08 -14.71 -16.07
CA LEU A 274 15.29 -14.32 -17.21
C LEU A 274 16.13 -14.27 -18.51
N SER A 275 17.38 -13.80 -18.44
CA SER A 275 18.31 -13.80 -19.59
C SER A 275 18.73 -15.20 -20.02
N ASP A 276 18.81 -16.16 -19.06
CA ASP A 276 19.08 -17.58 -19.35
C ASP A 276 17.87 -18.30 -20.00
N GLY A 277 16.73 -17.63 -20.14
CA GLY A 277 15.50 -18.20 -20.71
C GLY A 277 14.84 -19.25 -19.83
N HIS A 278 15.12 -19.28 -18.52
CA HIS A 278 14.47 -20.20 -17.59
C HIS A 278 13.00 -19.82 -17.38
N LEU A 279 12.69 -18.53 -17.18
CA LEU A 279 11.32 -18.04 -17.12
C LEU A 279 10.87 -17.54 -18.50
N PHE A 280 9.59 -17.73 -18.82
CA PHE A 280 9.02 -17.21 -20.06
C PHE A 280 9.03 -15.70 -20.08
N ALA A 281 8.46 -15.05 -19.06
CA ALA A 281 8.40 -13.60 -18.94
C ALA A 281 8.13 -13.16 -17.49
N VAL A 282 8.42 -11.89 -17.20
CA VAL A 282 8.19 -11.27 -15.90
C VAL A 282 7.50 -9.92 -16.06
N GLY A 283 6.50 -9.67 -15.21
CA GLY A 283 5.81 -8.37 -15.08
C GLY A 283 6.02 -7.78 -13.68
N LEU A 284 6.56 -6.57 -13.60
CA LEU A 284 6.83 -5.86 -12.35
C LEU A 284 6.10 -4.52 -12.36
N ASP A 285 5.26 -4.26 -11.39
CA ASP A 285 4.78 -2.90 -11.10
C ASP A 285 5.61 -2.24 -9.99
N VAL A 286 6.39 -3.04 -9.29
CA VAL A 286 7.24 -2.61 -8.18
C VAL A 286 8.66 -3.15 -8.35
N THR A 287 9.64 -2.33 -7.98
CA THR A 287 11.07 -2.64 -8.08
C THR A 287 11.81 -2.31 -6.79
N ASN A 288 13.07 -2.65 -6.72
CA ASN A 288 13.95 -2.24 -5.63
C ASN A 288 15.34 -1.93 -6.20
N PRO A 289 15.78 -0.64 -6.16
CA PRO A 289 15.08 0.54 -5.61
C PRO A 289 13.90 1.04 -6.47
N GLU A 290 13.18 2.05 -5.98
CA GLU A 290 12.22 2.86 -6.73
C GLU A 290 12.59 4.35 -6.59
N PRO A 291 12.81 5.11 -7.69
CA PRO A 291 12.76 4.68 -9.11
C PRO A 291 13.84 3.66 -9.45
N PHE A 292 13.52 2.79 -10.42
CA PHE A 292 14.44 1.73 -10.86
C PHE A 292 15.51 2.29 -11.81
N PRO A 293 16.82 1.94 -11.64
CA PRO A 293 17.89 2.46 -12.50
C PRO A 293 17.68 2.11 -13.97
N ILE A 294 17.67 3.13 -14.84
CA ILE A 294 17.35 2.99 -16.27
C ILE A 294 18.36 2.12 -17.05
N ASP A 295 19.57 1.99 -16.56
CA ASP A 295 20.64 1.17 -17.14
C ASP A 295 20.61 -0.29 -16.69
N HIS A 296 19.70 -0.66 -15.77
CA HIS A 296 19.61 -2.02 -15.26
C HIS A 296 19.29 -3.03 -16.37
N ALA A 297 19.89 -4.22 -16.26
CA ALA A 297 19.78 -5.28 -17.26
C ALA A 297 18.34 -5.69 -17.59
N LEU A 298 17.41 -5.65 -16.62
CA LEU A 298 16.00 -5.98 -16.82
C LEU A 298 15.31 -5.11 -17.88
N PHE A 299 15.69 -3.82 -18.04
CA PHE A 299 15.13 -2.96 -19.10
C PHE A 299 15.55 -3.38 -20.51
N LYS A 300 16.64 -4.14 -20.64
CA LYS A 300 17.14 -4.63 -21.94
C LYS A 300 16.48 -5.93 -22.37
N LEU A 301 15.73 -6.59 -21.48
CA LEU A 301 15.09 -7.88 -21.75
C LEU A 301 13.69 -7.68 -22.31
N LYS A 302 13.42 -8.20 -23.51
CA LYS A 302 12.12 -8.11 -24.19
C LYS A 302 10.99 -8.82 -23.43
N ASN A 303 11.33 -9.82 -22.61
CA ASN A 303 10.40 -10.61 -21.79
C ASN A 303 10.28 -10.09 -20.35
N CYS A 304 10.70 -8.83 -20.08
CA CYS A 304 10.49 -8.12 -18.84
C CYS A 304 9.63 -6.89 -19.07
N VAL A 305 8.49 -6.81 -18.39
CA VAL A 305 7.59 -5.66 -18.39
C VAL A 305 7.70 -4.95 -17.06
N ILE A 306 8.08 -3.68 -17.06
CA ILE A 306 8.22 -2.87 -15.84
C ILE A 306 7.28 -1.68 -15.91
N LEU A 307 6.45 -1.51 -14.90
CA LEU A 307 5.55 -0.37 -14.70
C LEU A 307 6.05 0.46 -13.50
N PRO A 308 5.77 1.79 -13.47
CA PRO A 308 6.30 2.70 -12.46
C PRO A 308 5.39 2.81 -11.23
N HIS A 309 5.04 1.69 -10.58
CA HIS A 309 4.22 1.59 -9.37
C HIS A 309 2.84 2.25 -9.53
N ILE A 310 2.08 1.78 -10.51
CA ILE A 310 0.78 2.34 -10.88
C ILE A 310 -0.42 1.45 -10.54
N SER A 311 -0.25 0.38 -9.75
CA SER A 311 -1.33 -0.58 -9.46
C SER A 311 -2.60 0.06 -8.89
N SER A 312 -2.47 1.14 -8.12
CA SER A 312 -3.62 1.88 -7.57
C SER A 312 -3.97 3.15 -8.37
N ALA A 313 -3.39 3.36 -9.55
CA ALA A 313 -3.51 4.61 -10.29
C ALA A 313 -4.80 4.72 -11.13
N SER A 314 -5.96 4.68 -10.49
CA SER A 314 -7.19 5.24 -11.04
C SER A 314 -7.58 6.50 -10.24
N ILE A 315 -8.23 7.45 -10.89
CA ILE A 315 -8.63 8.73 -10.23
C ILE A 315 -9.49 8.43 -9.01
N ALA A 316 -10.54 7.62 -9.18
CA ALA A 316 -11.46 7.29 -8.09
C ALA A 316 -10.74 6.63 -6.89
N THR A 317 -9.79 5.71 -7.16
CA THR A 317 -9.03 5.04 -6.09
C THR A 317 -8.06 6.00 -5.41
N ARG A 318 -7.35 6.85 -6.16
CA ARG A 318 -6.43 7.84 -5.59
C ARG A 318 -7.17 8.87 -4.73
N ASP A 319 -8.34 9.33 -5.18
CA ASP A 319 -9.20 10.22 -4.40
C ASP A 319 -9.73 9.51 -3.13
N GLY A 320 -10.14 8.25 -3.26
CA GLY A 320 -10.56 7.43 -2.12
C GLY A 320 -9.43 7.22 -1.10
N MET A 321 -8.21 6.94 -1.55
CA MET A 321 -7.03 6.82 -0.68
C MET A 321 -6.72 8.15 0.02
N ALA A 322 -6.73 9.28 -0.71
CA ALA A 322 -6.50 10.59 -0.13
C ALA A 322 -7.55 10.92 0.94
N ASN A 323 -8.82 10.68 0.64
CA ASN A 323 -9.91 10.89 1.58
C ASN A 323 -9.79 10.05 2.84
N MET A 324 -9.46 8.76 2.70
CA MET A 324 -9.27 7.86 3.86
C MET A 324 -8.08 8.28 4.74
N ALA A 325 -6.98 8.71 4.15
CA ALA A 325 -5.84 9.24 4.90
C ALA A 325 -6.20 10.54 5.64
N MET A 326 -6.99 11.44 4.99
CA MET A 326 -7.51 12.64 5.64
C MET A 326 -8.49 12.32 6.77
N ASP A 327 -9.38 11.32 6.60
CA ASP A 327 -10.27 10.84 7.67
C ASP A 327 -9.47 10.34 8.88
N GLY A 328 -8.36 9.65 8.63
CA GLY A 328 -7.44 9.23 9.68
C GLY A 328 -6.82 10.41 10.43
N ILE A 329 -6.36 11.43 9.72
CA ILE A 329 -5.81 12.64 10.34
C ILE A 329 -6.86 13.35 11.18
N ILE A 330 -8.08 13.53 10.64
CA ILE A 330 -9.18 14.20 11.33
C ILE A 330 -9.55 13.45 12.62
N ALA A 331 -9.67 12.11 12.54
CA ALA A 331 -9.96 11.27 13.70
C ALA A 331 -8.83 11.33 14.74
N GLY A 332 -7.57 11.17 14.32
CA GLY A 332 -6.41 11.18 15.20
C GLY A 332 -6.23 12.51 15.94
N LEU A 333 -6.48 13.63 15.29
CA LEU A 333 -6.45 14.96 15.92
C LEU A 333 -7.55 15.14 16.99
N LYS A 334 -8.67 14.41 16.87
CA LYS A 334 -9.76 14.37 17.87
C LYS A 334 -9.57 13.31 18.95
N GLY A 335 -8.56 12.44 18.82
CA GLY A 335 -8.40 11.27 19.69
C GLY A 335 -9.38 10.14 19.37
N GLU A 336 -9.97 10.13 18.18
CA GLU A 336 -10.88 9.11 17.68
C GLU A 336 -10.14 8.07 16.81
N VAL A 337 -10.78 6.94 16.54
CA VAL A 337 -10.24 5.84 15.73
C VAL A 337 -10.95 5.79 14.39
N SER A 338 -10.18 5.85 13.29
CA SER A 338 -10.66 5.61 11.93
C SER A 338 -10.39 4.18 11.45
N GLU A 339 -11.00 3.78 10.31
CA GLU A 339 -10.79 2.46 9.71
C GLU A 339 -9.32 2.15 9.43
N GLY A 340 -8.59 3.11 8.86
CA GLY A 340 -7.17 2.97 8.54
C GLY A 340 -6.24 2.84 9.74
N MET A 341 -6.73 3.10 10.95
CA MET A 341 -5.97 2.94 12.20
C MET A 341 -6.12 1.57 12.84
N LYS A 342 -7.16 0.81 12.49
CA LYS A 342 -7.53 -0.44 13.18
C LYS A 342 -6.42 -1.50 13.18
N GLU A 343 -5.59 -1.52 12.15
CA GLU A 343 -4.46 -2.46 12.05
C GLU A 343 -3.44 -2.25 13.17
N PHE A 344 -3.22 -1.02 13.60
CA PHE A 344 -2.22 -0.64 14.62
C PHE A 344 -2.74 -0.73 16.06
N LEU A 345 -4.04 -0.93 16.25
CA LEU A 345 -4.69 -1.09 17.55
C LEU A 345 -4.73 -2.55 18.01
N LYS A 346 -4.52 -3.49 17.10
CA LYS A 346 -4.44 -4.93 17.44
C LYS A 346 -3.07 -5.19 18.06
N LYS A 347 -3.06 -5.38 19.38
CA LYS A 347 -1.89 -5.85 20.13
C LYS A 347 -1.66 -7.33 19.94
#